data_1388a65e253c9f4849b263041e2e0209
#
_entry.id   1388a65e253c9f4849b263041e2e0209
#
_cell.length_a   1.000
_cell.length_b   1.000
_cell.length_c   1.000
_cell.angle_alpha   90.00
_cell.angle_beta   90.00
_cell.angle_gamma   90.00
#
_symmetry.space_group_name_H-M   'P 1'
#
loop_
_entity.id
_entity.type
_entity.pdbx_description
1 polymer ?
#
loop_
_entity_poly.entity_id
_entity_poly.type
_entity_poly.pdbx_seq_one_letter_code
_entity_poly.pdbx_strand_id
1 'polypeptide(L)'
;MYRNLDMTALRSFVTVADTGGVTRAAGKLHVTQSAVSMQLKRLEIMLDTDLMERSGRGVNLTAQGEQLLGYGRRMLALNDEAWGRLTHDTYEGDINLGVPPDIIYPHIPEVLHQFSTEYPRVNVKLTCEPSLDLKNNLANGQADIILTTETKTDANTELLKRTPLRWYGVIGGEVWKKRPVQLAYQPSCIFRSEAIAALEQHDITWDIPINSNDYQNIMAFVSADLAVTAVLEGTQNPSWDIIPDDSGLPPLPDYGIHMYIAEGSQDMLVQELARFIRLLMGGSAY
;
A
#
# COMPACT_ATOMS: atom_id res chain seq x y z
N MET A 1 -20.44 -37.98 -9.64
CA MET A 1 -20.39 -37.81 -8.18
C MET A 1 -19.64 -36.51 -7.89
N TYR A 2 -20.26 -35.56 -7.20
CA TYR A 2 -19.59 -34.31 -6.83
C TYR A 2 -18.51 -34.62 -5.77
N ARG A 3 -17.29 -34.08 -5.97
CA ARG A 3 -16.17 -34.22 -5.03
C ARG A 3 -15.92 -32.88 -4.36
N ASN A 4 -15.91 -32.83 -3.04
CA ASN A 4 -15.66 -31.60 -2.28
C ASN A 4 -14.30 -31.70 -1.57
N LEU A 5 -13.52 -30.61 -1.59
CA LEU A 5 -12.30 -30.49 -0.79
C LEU A 5 -12.64 -30.24 0.67
N ASP A 6 -11.89 -30.88 1.57
CA ASP A 6 -11.96 -30.57 3.00
C ASP A 6 -11.20 -29.25 3.26
N MET A 7 -11.94 -28.20 3.61
CA MET A 7 -11.38 -26.86 3.84
C MET A 7 -10.38 -26.82 5.00
N THR A 8 -10.53 -27.68 6.01
CA THR A 8 -9.56 -27.77 7.11
C THR A 8 -8.24 -28.38 6.65
N ALA A 9 -8.31 -29.43 5.85
CA ALA A 9 -7.13 -30.05 5.27
C ALA A 9 -6.46 -29.12 4.24
N LEU A 10 -7.26 -28.40 3.46
CA LEU A 10 -6.77 -27.38 2.52
C LEU A 10 -6.06 -26.23 3.23
N ARG A 11 -6.59 -25.75 4.35
CA ARG A 11 -5.96 -24.71 5.18
C ARG A 11 -4.62 -25.20 5.75
N SER A 12 -4.57 -26.44 6.22
CA SER A 12 -3.32 -27.04 6.70
C SER A 12 -2.27 -27.12 5.59
N PHE A 13 -2.66 -27.53 4.40
CA PHE A 13 -1.78 -27.59 3.24
C PHE A 13 -1.21 -26.20 2.88
N VAL A 14 -2.07 -25.21 2.70
CA VAL A 14 -1.65 -23.84 2.37
C VAL A 14 -0.73 -23.28 3.46
N THR A 15 -1.08 -23.46 4.74
CA THR A 15 -0.26 -22.97 5.85
C THR A 15 1.11 -23.65 5.90
N VAL A 16 1.22 -24.96 5.61
CA VAL A 16 2.51 -25.65 5.53
C VAL A 16 3.36 -25.15 4.37
N ALA A 17 2.75 -24.89 3.21
CA ALA A 17 3.43 -24.31 2.07
C ALA A 17 3.97 -22.89 2.40
N ASP A 18 3.14 -22.03 2.99
CA ASP A 18 3.51 -20.65 3.33
C ASP A 18 4.58 -20.55 4.43
N THR A 19 4.55 -21.47 5.42
CA THR A 19 5.51 -21.46 6.53
C THR A 19 6.76 -22.31 6.26
N GLY A 20 6.75 -23.12 5.20
CA GLY A 20 7.84 -24.02 4.81
C GLY A 20 8.04 -25.19 5.76
N GLY A 21 7.02 -25.59 6.57
CA GLY A 21 7.14 -26.75 7.45
C GLY A 21 5.96 -27.03 8.35
N VAL A 22 5.73 -28.32 8.61
CA VAL A 22 4.58 -28.82 9.37
C VAL A 22 4.56 -28.33 10.82
N THR A 23 5.72 -28.25 11.49
CA THR A 23 5.80 -27.76 12.88
C THR A 23 5.44 -26.29 13.00
N ARG A 24 5.90 -25.45 12.06
CA ARG A 24 5.56 -24.02 12.02
C ARG A 24 4.08 -23.80 11.71
N ALA A 25 3.54 -24.58 10.78
CA ALA A 25 2.11 -24.54 10.45
C ALA A 25 1.24 -24.95 11.63
N ALA A 26 1.63 -25.99 12.37
CA ALA A 26 0.93 -26.45 13.57
C ALA A 26 0.85 -25.35 14.65
N GLY A 27 1.95 -24.63 14.88
CA GLY A 27 1.97 -23.46 15.77
C GLY A 27 1.03 -22.36 15.30
N LYS A 28 1.05 -22.01 14.00
CA LYS A 28 0.20 -20.97 13.42
C LYS A 28 -1.30 -21.33 13.44
N LEU A 29 -1.62 -22.63 13.30
CA LEU A 29 -3.00 -23.13 13.30
C LEU A 29 -3.51 -23.51 14.70
N HIS A 30 -2.67 -23.41 15.74
CA HIS A 30 -2.99 -23.81 17.12
C HIS A 30 -3.45 -25.28 17.25
N VAL A 31 -2.83 -26.18 16.47
CA VAL A 31 -3.08 -27.62 16.48
C VAL A 31 -1.79 -28.38 16.64
N THR A 32 -1.87 -29.73 16.84
CA THR A 32 -0.69 -30.57 16.95
C THR A 32 -0.07 -30.83 15.57
N GLN A 33 1.26 -31.09 15.55
CA GLN A 33 1.97 -31.47 14.33
C GLN A 33 1.39 -32.74 13.68
N SER A 34 0.96 -33.70 14.52
CA SER A 34 0.33 -34.94 14.06
C SER A 34 -1.01 -34.69 13.38
N ALA A 35 -1.81 -33.70 13.87
CA ALA A 35 -3.06 -33.29 13.25
C ALA A 35 -2.82 -32.71 11.85
N VAL A 36 -1.87 -31.79 11.71
CA VAL A 36 -1.50 -31.23 10.42
C VAL A 36 -1.03 -32.32 9.45
N SER A 37 -0.15 -33.21 9.90
CA SER A 37 0.34 -34.33 9.06
C SER A 37 -0.78 -35.25 8.59
N MET A 38 -1.75 -35.52 9.46
CA MET A 38 -2.91 -36.36 9.13
C MET A 38 -3.85 -35.67 8.12
N GLN A 39 -4.05 -34.37 8.29
CA GLN A 39 -4.87 -33.55 7.35
C GLN A 39 -4.24 -33.49 5.95
N LEU A 40 -2.92 -33.30 5.86
CA LEU A 40 -2.19 -33.37 4.59
C LEU A 40 -2.34 -34.74 3.93
N LYS A 41 -2.07 -35.82 4.66
CA LYS A 41 -2.19 -37.19 4.12
C LYS A 41 -3.61 -37.49 3.65
N ARG A 42 -4.64 -37.01 4.36
CA ARG A 42 -6.03 -37.15 3.96
C ARG A 42 -6.33 -36.43 2.65
N LEU A 43 -5.76 -35.23 2.49
CA LEU A 43 -5.92 -34.42 1.26
C LEU A 43 -5.26 -35.12 0.05
N GLU A 44 -4.04 -35.63 0.21
CA GLU A 44 -3.31 -36.39 -0.81
C GLU A 44 -4.05 -37.67 -1.23
N ILE A 45 -4.56 -38.43 -0.26
CA ILE A 45 -5.37 -39.64 -0.52
C ILE A 45 -6.65 -39.26 -1.30
N MET A 46 -7.32 -38.19 -0.90
CA MET A 46 -8.56 -37.76 -1.53
C MET A 46 -8.34 -37.34 -2.99
N LEU A 47 -7.20 -36.73 -3.28
CA LEU A 47 -6.83 -36.25 -4.63
C LEU A 47 -6.10 -37.30 -5.45
N ASP A 48 -5.73 -38.45 -4.81
CA ASP A 48 -4.92 -39.51 -5.40
C ASP A 48 -3.62 -38.98 -6.01
N THR A 49 -2.96 -38.07 -5.29
CA THR A 49 -1.70 -37.44 -5.73
C THR A 49 -0.90 -36.88 -4.55
N ASP A 50 0.42 -36.95 -4.65
CA ASP A 50 1.31 -36.32 -3.69
C ASP A 50 1.38 -34.81 -3.97
N LEU A 51 1.19 -33.99 -2.93
CA LEU A 51 1.23 -32.53 -3.00
C LEU A 51 2.57 -31.97 -2.52
N MET A 52 3.29 -32.76 -1.72
CA MET A 52 4.54 -32.35 -1.09
C MET A 52 5.63 -33.43 -1.24
N GLU A 53 6.86 -32.97 -1.50
CA GLU A 53 8.05 -33.80 -1.52
C GLU A 53 8.86 -33.58 -0.24
N ARG A 54 9.33 -34.68 0.37
CA ARG A 54 10.24 -34.61 1.51
C ARG A 54 11.65 -34.24 1.02
N SER A 55 12.08 -33.03 1.27
CA SER A 55 13.46 -32.61 1.10
C SER A 55 14.14 -32.59 2.46
N GLY A 56 15.40 -32.99 2.52
CA GLY A 56 16.17 -33.09 3.78
C GLY A 56 16.31 -31.78 4.58
N ARG A 57 15.82 -30.65 4.07
CA ARG A 57 15.88 -29.32 4.68
C ARG A 57 14.54 -28.60 4.78
N GLY A 58 13.42 -29.21 4.43
CA GLY A 58 12.10 -28.59 4.46
C GLY A 58 11.06 -29.34 3.64
N VAL A 59 9.95 -28.69 3.38
CA VAL A 59 8.85 -29.20 2.55
C VAL A 59 8.91 -28.47 1.20
N ASN A 60 9.04 -29.21 0.10
CA ASN A 60 8.89 -28.69 -1.25
C ASN A 60 7.51 -29.13 -1.78
N LEU A 61 6.94 -28.31 -2.68
CA LEU A 61 5.70 -28.67 -3.36
C LEU A 61 6.00 -29.46 -4.63
N THR A 62 5.12 -30.41 -4.96
CA THR A 62 5.07 -31.00 -6.30
C THR A 62 4.43 -30.01 -7.29
N ALA A 63 4.47 -30.29 -8.60
CA ALA A 63 3.75 -29.49 -9.60
C ALA A 63 2.24 -29.43 -9.31
N GLN A 64 1.66 -30.51 -8.84
CA GLN A 64 0.26 -30.59 -8.40
C GLN A 64 0.02 -29.78 -7.12
N GLY A 65 1.00 -29.80 -6.20
CA GLY A 65 1.00 -28.97 -5.00
C GLY A 65 0.99 -27.48 -5.31
N GLU A 66 1.84 -27.02 -6.22
CA GLU A 66 1.85 -25.61 -6.67
C GLU A 66 0.52 -25.19 -7.29
N GLN A 67 -0.04 -26.06 -8.14
CA GLN A 67 -1.35 -25.80 -8.74
C GLN A 67 -2.44 -25.71 -7.65
N LEU A 68 -2.47 -26.65 -6.71
CA LEU A 68 -3.44 -26.64 -5.62
C LEU A 68 -3.24 -25.43 -4.69
N LEU A 69 -2.01 -24.98 -4.47
CA LEU A 69 -1.71 -23.80 -3.64
C LEU A 69 -2.42 -22.55 -4.19
N GLY A 70 -2.33 -22.32 -5.49
CA GLY A 70 -3.01 -21.20 -6.14
C GLY A 70 -4.54 -21.24 -6.02
N TYR A 71 -5.15 -22.43 -6.20
CA TYR A 71 -6.59 -22.62 -5.98
C TYR A 71 -6.95 -22.54 -4.50
N GLY A 72 -6.15 -23.17 -3.63
CA GLY A 72 -6.36 -23.23 -2.20
C GLY A 72 -6.42 -21.86 -1.53
N ARG A 73 -5.50 -20.97 -1.88
CA ARG A 73 -5.52 -19.59 -1.38
C ARG A 73 -6.80 -18.87 -1.75
N ARG A 74 -7.27 -18.98 -3.00
CA ARG A 74 -8.52 -18.34 -3.45
C ARG A 74 -9.77 -18.93 -2.79
N MET A 75 -9.82 -20.26 -2.62
CA MET A 75 -10.94 -20.93 -1.96
C MET A 75 -11.01 -20.56 -0.47
N LEU A 76 -9.86 -20.52 0.22
CA LEU A 76 -9.81 -20.15 1.63
C LEU A 76 -10.18 -18.68 1.83
N ALA A 77 -9.69 -17.79 0.98
CA ALA A 77 -10.07 -16.38 1.03
C ALA A 77 -11.59 -16.19 0.87
N LEU A 78 -12.22 -16.87 -0.11
CA LEU A 78 -13.68 -16.82 -0.31
C LEU A 78 -14.46 -17.45 0.87
N ASN A 79 -13.94 -18.57 1.42
CA ASN A 79 -14.54 -19.19 2.60
C ASN A 79 -14.50 -18.25 3.81
N ASP A 80 -13.36 -17.60 4.04
CA ASP A 80 -13.18 -16.71 5.19
C ASP A 80 -14.02 -15.43 5.02
N GLU A 81 -14.11 -14.91 3.80
CA GLU A 81 -15.03 -13.83 3.44
C GLU A 81 -16.50 -14.22 3.71
N ALA A 82 -16.94 -15.39 3.20
CA ALA A 82 -18.30 -15.86 3.40
C ALA A 82 -18.61 -16.10 4.88
N TRP A 83 -17.66 -16.70 5.61
CA TRP A 83 -17.80 -16.91 7.05
C TRP A 83 -17.89 -15.59 7.79
N GLY A 84 -16.99 -14.64 7.48
CA GLY A 84 -17.00 -13.29 8.05
C GLY A 84 -18.34 -12.58 7.81
N ARG A 85 -18.82 -12.56 6.57
CA ARG A 85 -20.09 -11.90 6.21
C ARG A 85 -21.33 -12.52 6.86
N LEU A 86 -21.32 -13.84 7.11
CA LEU A 86 -22.50 -14.56 7.60
C LEU A 86 -22.52 -14.75 9.12
N THR A 87 -21.37 -14.75 9.79
CA THR A 87 -21.29 -15.06 11.23
C THR A 87 -20.99 -13.84 12.11
N HIS A 88 -20.51 -12.75 11.51
CA HIS A 88 -20.21 -11.53 12.25
C HIS A 88 -21.30 -10.48 12.05
N ASP A 89 -22.30 -10.54 12.91
CA ASP A 89 -23.36 -9.51 13.02
C ASP A 89 -22.83 -8.14 13.50
N THR A 90 -21.51 -7.98 13.72
CA THR A 90 -20.98 -6.82 14.45
C THR A 90 -19.55 -6.41 14.07
N TYR A 91 -19.22 -6.28 12.77
CA TYR A 91 -18.11 -5.40 12.45
C TYR A 91 -18.56 -3.95 12.54
N GLU A 92 -18.42 -3.37 13.71
CA GLU A 92 -18.66 -1.95 13.97
C GLU A 92 -17.50 -1.38 14.79
N GLY A 93 -17.15 -0.15 14.54
CA GLY A 93 -16.08 0.55 15.24
C GLY A 93 -15.53 1.71 14.43
N ASP A 94 -14.54 2.36 15.00
CA ASP A 94 -13.79 3.44 14.38
C ASP A 94 -12.40 2.98 14.04
N ILE A 95 -11.89 3.34 12.85
CA ILE A 95 -10.49 3.18 12.44
C ILE A 95 -9.94 4.56 12.09
N ASN A 96 -8.81 4.93 12.66
CA ASN A 96 -8.15 6.19 12.37
C ASN A 96 -7.06 5.95 11.31
N LEU A 97 -7.32 6.42 10.09
CA LEU A 97 -6.41 6.33 8.95
C LEU A 97 -5.73 7.69 8.71
N GLY A 98 -4.40 7.73 8.79
CA GLY A 98 -3.61 8.91 8.45
C GLY A 98 -3.03 8.81 7.05
N VAL A 99 -3.18 9.84 6.22
CA VAL A 99 -2.66 9.86 4.84
C VAL A 99 -2.10 11.24 4.51
N PRO A 100 -0.88 11.37 3.99
CA PRO A 100 -0.36 12.66 3.57
C PRO A 100 -1.09 13.17 2.32
N PRO A 101 -1.23 14.51 2.18
CA PRO A 101 -2.03 15.13 1.11
C PRO A 101 -1.59 14.76 -0.31
N ASP A 102 -0.30 14.45 -0.48
CA ASP A 102 0.34 14.17 -1.77
C ASP A 102 -0.04 12.81 -2.38
N ILE A 103 -0.62 11.89 -1.60
CA ILE A 103 -1.01 10.54 -2.07
C ILE A 103 -2.49 10.20 -1.84
N ILE A 104 -3.32 11.17 -1.45
CA ILE A 104 -4.77 10.91 -1.29
C ILE A 104 -5.37 10.45 -2.64
N TYR A 105 -5.05 11.14 -3.71
CA TYR A 105 -5.49 10.77 -5.04
C TYR A 105 -4.39 10.05 -5.82
N PRO A 106 -4.77 9.08 -6.68
CA PRO A 106 -6.12 8.62 -6.99
C PRO A 106 -6.64 7.50 -6.07
N HIS A 107 -5.83 6.87 -5.22
CA HIS A 107 -6.10 5.55 -4.64
C HIS A 107 -6.98 5.55 -3.38
N ILE A 108 -6.84 6.54 -2.49
CA ILE A 108 -7.55 6.53 -1.20
C ILE A 108 -9.07 6.55 -1.35
N PRO A 109 -9.69 7.32 -2.27
CA PRO A 109 -11.14 7.24 -2.48
C PRO A 109 -11.63 5.83 -2.80
N GLU A 110 -10.89 5.08 -3.61
CA GLU A 110 -11.24 3.71 -3.98
C GLU A 110 -11.07 2.74 -2.81
N VAL A 111 -9.99 2.88 -2.02
CA VAL A 111 -9.80 2.12 -0.77
C VAL A 111 -10.98 2.31 0.17
N LEU A 112 -11.36 3.57 0.42
CA LEU A 112 -12.47 3.91 1.32
C LEU A 112 -13.81 3.39 0.78
N HIS A 113 -14.05 3.52 -0.52
CA HIS A 113 -15.27 3.05 -1.16
C HIS A 113 -15.43 1.54 -1.04
N GLN A 114 -14.41 0.77 -1.41
CA GLN A 114 -14.45 -0.69 -1.35
C GLN A 114 -14.56 -1.17 0.11
N PHE A 115 -13.77 -0.58 1.01
CA PHE A 115 -13.82 -0.93 2.43
C PHE A 115 -15.19 -0.64 3.06
N SER A 116 -15.78 0.55 2.81
CA SER A 116 -17.10 0.91 3.35
C SER A 116 -18.23 0.05 2.77
N THR A 117 -18.06 -0.45 1.55
CA THR A 117 -19.03 -1.37 0.93
C THR A 117 -19.01 -2.74 1.62
N GLU A 118 -17.81 -3.22 2.01
CA GLU A 118 -17.66 -4.51 2.68
C GLU A 118 -17.95 -4.41 4.19
N TYR A 119 -17.60 -3.28 4.81
CA TYR A 119 -17.77 -3.02 6.25
C TYR A 119 -18.64 -1.77 6.53
N PRO A 120 -19.94 -1.78 6.21
CA PRO A 120 -20.77 -0.57 6.20
C PRO A 120 -21.04 0.03 7.59
N ARG A 121 -20.73 -0.69 8.68
CA ARG A 121 -20.86 -0.21 10.07
C ARG A 121 -19.53 0.24 10.68
N VAL A 122 -18.44 0.14 9.93
CA VAL A 122 -17.13 0.63 10.35
C VAL A 122 -16.93 2.05 9.86
N ASN A 123 -16.59 2.95 10.76
CA ASN A 123 -16.32 4.34 10.43
C ASN A 123 -14.82 4.56 10.30
N VAL A 124 -14.35 4.87 9.09
CA VAL A 124 -12.96 5.25 8.86
C VAL A 124 -12.81 6.76 9.00
N LYS A 125 -12.11 7.18 10.04
CA LYS A 125 -11.74 8.58 10.29
C LYS A 125 -10.43 8.89 9.58
N LEU A 126 -10.53 9.68 8.50
CA LEU A 126 -9.37 10.08 7.71
C LEU A 126 -8.74 11.36 8.27
N THR A 127 -7.46 11.30 8.62
CA THR A 127 -6.63 12.45 8.98
C THR A 127 -5.64 12.72 7.84
N CYS A 128 -5.59 13.97 7.39
CA CYS A 128 -4.70 14.41 6.31
C CYS A 128 -3.66 15.40 6.86
N GLU A 129 -2.44 14.92 7.07
CA GLU A 129 -1.34 15.68 7.65
C GLU A 129 0.01 15.27 7.01
N PRO A 130 1.07 16.08 7.16
CA PRO A 130 2.41 15.69 6.72
C PRO A 130 2.90 14.37 7.35
N SER A 131 3.74 13.61 6.64
CA SER A 131 4.24 12.30 7.08
C SER A 131 4.84 12.30 8.49
N LEU A 132 5.54 13.38 8.89
CA LEU A 132 6.13 13.48 10.23
C LEU A 132 5.05 13.57 11.33
N ASP A 133 4.00 14.36 11.09
CA ASP A 133 2.91 14.53 12.05
C ASP A 133 2.11 13.24 12.17
N LEU A 134 1.89 12.53 11.04
CA LEU A 134 1.25 11.21 11.05
C LEU A 134 2.05 10.17 11.84
N LYS A 135 3.38 10.17 11.75
CA LYS A 135 4.23 9.30 12.58
C LYS A 135 4.07 9.61 14.08
N ASN A 136 3.97 10.90 14.43
CA ASN A 136 3.70 11.31 15.82
C ASN A 136 2.31 10.85 16.27
N ASN A 137 1.28 10.97 15.43
CA ASN A 137 -0.07 10.52 15.72
C ASN A 137 -0.11 8.99 15.96
N LEU A 138 0.58 8.21 15.12
CA LEU A 138 0.69 6.77 15.31
C LEU A 138 1.38 6.42 16.65
N ALA A 139 2.51 7.06 16.95
CA ALA A 139 3.25 6.83 18.19
C ALA A 139 2.44 7.19 19.43
N ASN A 140 1.54 8.18 19.34
CA ASN A 140 0.66 8.61 20.42
C ASN A 140 -0.67 7.82 20.48
N GLY A 141 -0.88 6.81 19.64
CA GLY A 141 -2.11 6.03 19.57
C GLY A 141 -3.32 6.80 19.03
N GLN A 142 -3.09 7.86 18.27
CA GLN A 142 -4.14 8.66 17.63
C GLN A 142 -4.48 8.18 16.21
N ALA A 143 -3.67 7.28 15.66
CA ALA A 143 -3.89 6.62 14.39
C ALA A 143 -3.65 5.12 14.53
N ASP A 144 -4.42 4.33 13.80
CA ASP A 144 -4.29 2.86 13.74
C ASP A 144 -3.45 2.43 12.54
N ILE A 145 -3.61 3.13 11.42
CA ILE A 145 -2.81 2.97 10.20
C ILE A 145 -2.41 4.36 9.71
N ILE A 146 -1.18 4.50 9.28
CA ILE A 146 -0.75 5.68 8.54
C ILE A 146 -0.05 5.28 7.24
N LEU A 147 -0.21 6.13 6.24
CA LEU A 147 0.65 6.13 5.06
C LEU A 147 1.63 7.29 5.18
N THR A 148 2.79 7.12 4.58
CA THR A 148 3.82 8.17 4.55
C THR A 148 4.52 8.17 3.21
N THR A 149 5.14 9.31 2.89
CA THR A 149 5.96 9.48 1.70
C THR A 149 7.38 9.78 2.14
N GLU A 150 8.35 8.92 1.79
CA GLU A 150 9.71 8.96 2.32
C GLU A 150 10.75 8.60 1.27
N THR A 151 11.94 9.18 1.36
CA THR A 151 13.10 8.79 0.53
C THR A 151 13.84 7.57 1.08
N LYS A 152 13.73 7.31 2.39
CA LYS A 152 14.39 6.20 3.09
C LYS A 152 13.35 5.30 3.74
N THR A 153 13.63 4.00 3.76
CA THR A 153 12.78 2.99 4.41
C THR A 153 13.24 2.78 5.85
N ASP A 154 12.34 2.95 6.81
CA ASP A 154 12.57 2.59 8.20
C ASP A 154 12.39 1.07 8.41
N ALA A 155 13.01 0.50 9.46
CA ALA A 155 13.04 -0.95 9.69
C ALA A 155 11.66 -1.57 9.99
N ASN A 156 10.71 -0.79 10.54
CA ASN A 156 9.39 -1.25 10.98
C ASN A 156 8.26 -0.78 10.07
N THR A 157 8.50 -0.72 8.75
CA THR A 157 7.52 -0.22 7.79
C THR A 157 7.37 -1.17 6.62
N GLU A 158 6.21 -1.15 6.01
CA GLU A 158 5.94 -1.84 4.75
C GLU A 158 6.02 -0.87 3.58
N LEU A 159 6.93 -1.11 2.66
CA LEU A 159 6.99 -0.36 1.40
C LEU A 159 5.89 -0.87 0.47
N LEU A 160 4.91 -0.02 0.17
CA LEU A 160 3.83 -0.34 -0.77
C LEU A 160 4.26 -0.14 -2.23
N LYS A 161 4.90 0.99 -2.52
CA LYS A 161 5.28 1.36 -3.88
C LYS A 161 6.45 2.36 -3.87
N ARG A 162 7.33 2.31 -4.87
CA ARG A 162 8.26 3.40 -5.22
C ARG A 162 7.70 4.19 -6.38
N THR A 163 7.79 5.52 -6.28
CA THR A 163 7.22 6.44 -7.27
C THR A 163 8.19 7.59 -7.50
N PRO A 164 8.54 7.92 -8.76
CA PRO A 164 9.39 9.05 -9.07
C PRO A 164 8.73 10.38 -8.68
N LEU A 165 9.50 11.32 -8.15
CA LEU A 165 9.12 12.71 -8.06
C LEU A 165 9.43 13.37 -9.43
N ARG A 166 8.46 14.05 -10.03
CA ARG A 166 8.57 14.66 -11.36
C ARG A 166 8.18 16.12 -11.34
N TRP A 167 8.81 16.90 -12.20
CA TRP A 167 8.39 18.28 -12.48
C TRP A 167 7.12 18.31 -13.32
N TYR A 168 6.17 19.15 -12.90
CA TYR A 168 4.90 19.32 -13.59
C TYR A 168 4.60 20.80 -13.87
N GLY A 169 3.99 21.05 -15.00
CA GLY A 169 3.38 22.31 -15.41
C GLY A 169 2.01 22.08 -16.02
N VAL A 170 1.28 23.13 -16.36
CA VAL A 170 0.03 23.00 -17.10
C VAL A 170 0.30 22.43 -18.50
N ILE A 171 -0.60 21.64 -19.03
CA ILE A 171 -0.52 21.07 -20.37
C ILE A 171 -0.31 22.18 -21.40
N GLY A 172 0.78 22.09 -22.19
CA GLY A 172 1.15 23.09 -23.17
C GLY A 172 1.74 24.39 -22.61
N GLY A 173 1.98 24.47 -21.29
CA GLY A 173 2.60 25.61 -20.63
C GLY A 173 4.09 25.74 -20.93
N GLU A 174 4.62 26.94 -20.74
CA GLU A 174 6.00 27.29 -21.04
C GLU A 174 6.73 28.00 -19.88
N VAL A 175 6.08 28.19 -18.73
CA VAL A 175 6.68 28.90 -17.59
C VAL A 175 7.97 28.26 -17.10
N TRP A 176 8.13 26.95 -17.26
CA TRP A 176 9.34 26.20 -16.91
C TRP A 176 10.60 26.63 -17.69
N LYS A 177 10.43 27.30 -18.83
CA LYS A 177 11.53 27.88 -19.65
C LYS A 177 12.07 29.19 -19.06
N LYS A 178 11.28 29.87 -18.22
CA LYS A 178 11.66 31.16 -17.63
C LYS A 178 12.73 31.01 -16.54
N ARG A 179 13.49 32.06 -16.35
CA ARG A 179 14.45 32.19 -15.25
C ARG A 179 14.25 33.56 -14.57
N PRO A 180 14.23 33.63 -13.23
CA PRO A 180 14.26 32.49 -12.30
C PRO A 180 13.06 31.56 -12.48
N VAL A 181 13.24 30.25 -12.18
CA VAL A 181 12.16 29.26 -12.21
C VAL A 181 11.13 29.62 -11.17
N GLN A 182 9.89 29.78 -11.56
CA GLN A 182 8.80 30.09 -10.63
C GLN A 182 8.26 28.80 -10.03
N LEU A 183 8.32 28.65 -8.72
CA LEU A 183 7.92 27.43 -8.00
C LEU A 183 6.61 27.66 -7.25
N ALA A 184 5.72 26.67 -7.27
CA ALA A 184 4.50 26.68 -6.47
C ALA A 184 4.49 25.51 -5.48
N TYR A 185 4.65 25.84 -4.18
CA TYR A 185 4.64 24.87 -3.08
C TYR A 185 3.99 25.46 -1.84
N GLN A 186 3.33 24.60 -1.08
CA GLN A 186 2.99 24.93 0.32
C GLN A 186 4.28 25.00 1.15
N PRO A 187 4.35 25.84 2.17
CA PRO A 187 5.51 25.92 3.07
C PRO A 187 5.89 24.59 3.73
N SER A 188 4.91 23.75 4.06
CA SER A 188 5.07 22.43 4.70
C SER A 188 5.26 21.27 3.71
N CYS A 189 5.31 21.53 2.40
CA CYS A 189 5.46 20.46 1.41
C CYS A 189 6.86 19.83 1.49
N ILE A 190 6.92 18.51 1.65
CA ILE A 190 8.19 17.77 1.76
C ILE A 190 9.01 17.81 0.47
N PHE A 191 8.36 17.93 -0.69
CA PHE A 191 9.02 17.99 -1.99
C PHE A 191 9.68 19.34 -2.27
N ARG A 192 9.26 20.40 -1.56
CA ARG A 192 9.80 21.75 -1.73
C ARG A 192 11.31 21.82 -1.49
N SER A 193 11.78 21.24 -0.41
CA SER A 193 13.22 21.25 -0.05
C SER A 193 14.05 20.50 -1.08
N GLU A 194 13.57 19.36 -1.56
CA GLU A 194 14.25 18.55 -2.58
C GLU A 194 14.30 19.26 -3.93
N ALA A 195 13.20 19.87 -4.35
CA ALA A 195 13.11 20.66 -5.57
C ALA A 195 14.08 21.84 -5.57
N ILE A 196 14.12 22.59 -4.45
CA ILE A 196 15.02 23.73 -4.27
C ILE A 196 16.49 23.25 -4.28
N ALA A 197 16.81 22.22 -3.50
CA ALA A 197 18.18 21.68 -3.45
C ALA A 197 18.66 21.19 -4.81
N ALA A 198 17.79 20.55 -5.60
CA ALA A 198 18.12 20.11 -6.94
C ALA A 198 18.43 21.30 -7.88
N LEU A 199 17.63 22.38 -7.83
CA LEU A 199 17.90 23.59 -8.63
C LEU A 199 19.20 24.27 -8.21
N GLU A 200 19.46 24.41 -6.91
CA GLU A 200 20.68 25.02 -6.37
C GLU A 200 21.94 24.24 -6.75
N GLN A 201 21.90 22.90 -6.72
CA GLN A 201 23.01 22.03 -7.15
C GLN A 201 23.35 22.18 -8.64
N HIS A 202 22.42 22.71 -9.45
CA HIS A 202 22.62 22.92 -10.89
C HIS A 202 22.74 24.42 -11.25
N ASP A 203 22.99 25.28 -10.26
CA ASP A 203 23.12 26.74 -10.43
C ASP A 203 21.90 27.40 -11.12
N ILE A 204 20.69 26.83 -10.91
CA ILE A 204 19.44 27.35 -11.47
C ILE A 204 18.77 28.27 -10.45
N THR A 205 18.58 29.54 -10.84
CA THR A 205 17.87 30.51 -10.00
C THR A 205 16.38 30.21 -9.97
N TRP A 206 15.78 30.37 -8.80
CA TRP A 206 14.37 30.10 -8.55
C TRP A 206 13.73 31.21 -7.71
N ASP A 207 12.39 31.25 -7.71
CA ASP A 207 11.57 32.13 -6.88
C ASP A 207 10.25 31.43 -6.53
N ILE A 208 9.62 31.81 -5.44
CA ILE A 208 8.32 31.29 -5.00
C ILE A 208 7.31 32.44 -4.91
N PRO A 209 6.54 32.71 -5.98
CA PRO A 209 5.65 33.85 -6.07
C PRO A 209 4.38 33.70 -5.22
N ILE A 210 4.16 32.51 -4.63
CA ILE A 210 2.96 32.20 -3.85
C ILE A 210 3.32 31.79 -2.41
N ASN A 211 2.66 32.40 -1.43
CA ASN A 211 2.75 32.04 -0.02
C ASN A 211 1.36 31.61 0.49
N SER A 212 1.06 30.34 0.40
CA SER A 212 -0.23 29.76 0.81
C SER A 212 -0.06 28.35 1.35
N ASN A 213 -0.80 28.04 2.42
CA ASN A 213 -0.94 26.67 2.92
C ASN A 213 -2.12 25.92 2.26
N ASP A 214 -2.88 26.58 1.40
CA ASP A 214 -3.99 25.99 0.67
C ASP A 214 -3.50 25.42 -0.66
N TYR A 215 -3.64 24.11 -0.84
CA TYR A 215 -3.26 23.42 -2.06
C TYR A 215 -4.04 23.92 -3.29
N GLN A 216 -5.28 24.41 -3.13
CA GLN A 216 -6.07 24.97 -4.22
C GLN A 216 -5.39 26.19 -4.86
N ASN A 217 -4.75 27.03 -4.03
CA ASN A 217 -4.00 28.18 -4.51
C ASN A 217 -2.75 27.75 -5.28
N ILE A 218 -2.06 26.69 -4.82
CA ILE A 218 -0.92 26.13 -5.56
C ILE A 218 -1.38 25.62 -6.92
N MET A 219 -2.47 24.87 -6.96
CA MET A 219 -3.05 24.37 -8.22
C MET A 219 -3.42 25.49 -9.18
N ALA A 220 -4.01 26.60 -8.68
CA ALA A 220 -4.38 27.74 -9.51
C ALA A 220 -3.16 28.38 -10.20
N PHE A 221 -2.04 28.54 -9.47
CA PHE A 221 -0.81 29.12 -10.03
C PHE A 221 -0.20 28.23 -11.12
N VAL A 222 -0.13 26.92 -10.90
CA VAL A 222 0.41 25.98 -11.89
C VAL A 222 -0.51 25.92 -13.10
N SER A 223 -1.83 25.83 -12.91
CA SER A 223 -2.80 25.76 -14.00
C SER A 223 -2.91 27.05 -14.83
N ALA A 224 -2.47 28.18 -14.27
CA ALA A 224 -2.41 29.47 -14.97
C ALA A 224 -1.09 29.70 -15.74
N ASP A 225 -0.18 28.70 -15.81
CA ASP A 225 1.18 28.82 -16.36
C ASP A 225 2.00 29.95 -15.70
N LEU A 226 1.86 30.09 -14.39
CA LEU A 226 2.60 31.09 -13.59
C LEU A 226 3.74 30.46 -12.78
N ALA A 227 3.67 29.16 -12.52
CA ALA A 227 4.70 28.42 -11.78
C ALA A 227 4.70 26.93 -12.17
N VAL A 228 5.79 26.24 -11.81
CA VAL A 228 5.90 24.79 -11.87
C VAL A 228 5.89 24.21 -10.45
N THR A 229 5.60 22.93 -10.34
CA THR A 229 5.69 22.18 -9.09
C THR A 229 6.30 20.81 -9.32
N ALA A 230 6.67 20.10 -8.25
CA ALA A 230 6.97 18.68 -8.34
C ALA A 230 6.01 17.89 -7.47
N VAL A 231 5.47 16.83 -8.03
CA VAL A 231 4.60 15.86 -7.34
C VAL A 231 4.99 14.44 -7.74
N LEU A 232 4.52 13.46 -7.01
CA LEU A 232 4.75 12.05 -7.33
C LEU A 232 4.04 11.69 -8.64
N GLU A 233 4.71 10.91 -9.46
CA GLU A 233 4.12 10.43 -10.72
C GLU A 233 2.86 9.62 -10.47
N GLY A 234 1.77 9.99 -11.13
CA GLY A 234 0.44 9.39 -10.96
C GLY A 234 -0.44 10.08 -9.91
N THR A 235 0.03 11.12 -9.20
CA THR A 235 -0.78 11.89 -8.23
C THR A 235 -1.08 13.32 -8.71
N GLN A 236 -0.62 13.69 -9.89
CA GLN A 236 -0.77 15.03 -10.46
C GLN A 236 -2.22 15.39 -10.78
N ASN A 237 -2.49 16.68 -10.82
CA ASN A 237 -3.76 17.19 -11.36
C ASN A 237 -3.90 16.77 -12.83
N PRO A 238 -5.09 16.34 -13.30
CA PRO A 238 -5.32 15.94 -14.70
C PRO A 238 -5.03 17.03 -15.75
N SER A 239 -5.00 18.31 -15.36
CA SER A 239 -4.65 19.42 -16.26
C SER A 239 -3.15 19.69 -16.38
N TRP A 240 -2.30 18.91 -15.68
CA TRP A 240 -0.86 19.05 -15.68
C TRP A 240 -0.18 17.90 -16.44
N ASP A 241 0.95 18.22 -17.03
CA ASP A 241 1.80 17.24 -17.72
C ASP A 241 3.22 17.27 -17.19
N ILE A 242 3.95 16.17 -17.37
CA ILE A 242 5.35 16.07 -17.00
C ILE A 242 6.14 17.03 -17.88
N ILE A 243 6.97 17.86 -17.23
CA ILE A 243 7.92 18.70 -17.94
C ILE A 243 9.01 17.80 -18.52
N PRO A 244 9.34 17.91 -19.81
CA PRO A 244 10.30 17.04 -20.48
C PRO A 244 11.68 17.01 -19.81
N ASP A 245 12.35 15.86 -19.84
CA ASP A 245 13.69 15.67 -19.24
C ASP A 245 14.77 16.57 -19.88
N ASP A 246 14.59 16.98 -21.14
CA ASP A 246 15.47 17.93 -21.86
C ASP A 246 15.13 19.41 -21.57
N SER A 247 14.24 19.68 -20.64
CA SER A 247 13.82 21.05 -20.23
C SER A 247 14.93 21.88 -19.58
N GLY A 248 16.00 21.24 -19.13
CA GLY A 248 17.06 21.85 -18.32
C GLY A 248 16.67 22.02 -16.83
N LEU A 249 15.57 21.40 -16.38
CA LEU A 249 15.30 21.19 -14.95
C LEU A 249 16.03 19.92 -14.48
N PRO A 250 16.58 19.92 -13.23
CA PRO A 250 17.32 18.79 -12.72
C PRO A 250 16.42 17.59 -12.41
N PRO A 251 16.95 16.35 -12.44
CA PRO A 251 16.22 15.18 -12.00
C PRO A 251 15.94 15.25 -10.49
N LEU A 252 14.82 14.65 -10.08
CA LEU A 252 14.38 14.57 -8.69
C LEU A 252 14.45 13.12 -8.19
N PRO A 253 14.57 12.89 -6.86
CA PRO A 253 14.67 11.55 -6.30
C PRO A 253 13.34 10.79 -6.37
N ASP A 254 13.44 9.45 -6.27
CA ASP A 254 12.28 8.59 -6.05
C ASP A 254 11.87 8.58 -4.58
N TYR A 255 10.56 8.48 -4.34
CA TYR A 255 9.98 8.31 -3.02
C TYR A 255 9.32 6.95 -2.86
N GLY A 256 9.38 6.41 -1.65
CA GLY A 256 8.60 5.26 -1.22
C GLY A 256 7.28 5.71 -0.58
N ILE A 257 6.18 5.08 -0.95
CA ILE A 257 4.94 5.15 -0.19
C ILE A 257 4.98 4.00 0.80
N HIS A 258 4.96 4.32 2.09
CA HIS A 258 5.10 3.38 3.17
C HIS A 258 3.83 3.30 3.99
N MET A 259 3.54 2.11 4.52
CA MET A 259 2.45 1.87 5.45
C MET A 259 3.01 1.47 6.82
N TYR A 260 2.50 2.09 7.86
CA TYR A 260 2.75 1.75 9.25
C TYR A 260 1.42 1.38 9.91
N ILE A 261 1.44 0.34 10.73
CA ILE A 261 0.31 -0.09 11.55
C ILE A 261 0.73 0.04 13.01
N ALA A 262 -0.17 0.49 13.87
CA ALA A 262 0.09 0.64 15.30
C ALA A 262 0.62 -0.66 15.90
N GLU A 263 1.68 -0.58 16.72
CA GLU A 263 2.31 -1.75 17.34
C GLU A 263 1.31 -2.53 18.19
N GLY A 264 1.28 -3.86 18.01
CA GLY A 264 0.39 -4.74 18.75
C GLY A 264 -1.08 -4.70 18.33
N SER A 265 -1.45 -3.93 17.30
CA SER A 265 -2.80 -3.97 16.75
C SER A 265 -3.06 -5.33 16.11
N GLN A 266 -3.79 -6.19 16.84
CA GLN A 266 -4.37 -7.42 16.32
C GLN A 266 -5.84 -7.22 15.91
N ASP A 267 -6.29 -5.98 15.85
CA ASP A 267 -7.64 -5.65 15.42
C ASP A 267 -7.85 -6.10 13.98
N MET A 268 -8.82 -6.99 13.79
CA MET A 268 -9.10 -7.57 12.48
C MET A 268 -9.54 -6.50 11.48
N LEU A 269 -10.26 -5.47 11.89
CA LEU A 269 -10.71 -4.39 11.03
C LEU A 269 -9.53 -3.54 10.52
N VAL A 270 -8.54 -3.29 11.38
CA VAL A 270 -7.29 -2.61 11.00
C VAL A 270 -6.51 -3.44 9.98
N GLN A 271 -6.41 -4.75 10.19
CA GLN A 271 -5.73 -5.66 9.26
C GLN A 271 -6.46 -5.77 7.91
N GLU A 272 -7.78 -5.76 7.92
CA GLU A 272 -8.58 -5.75 6.69
C GLU A 272 -8.42 -4.43 5.92
N LEU A 273 -8.49 -3.27 6.58
CA LEU A 273 -8.22 -2.00 5.91
C LEU A 273 -6.81 -1.97 5.32
N ALA A 274 -5.81 -2.46 6.06
CA ALA A 274 -4.44 -2.61 5.53
C ALA A 274 -4.38 -3.54 4.31
N ARG A 275 -5.19 -4.61 4.27
CA ARG A 275 -5.30 -5.49 3.09
C ARG A 275 -5.83 -4.74 1.86
N PHE A 276 -6.88 -3.91 2.01
CA PHE A 276 -7.41 -3.09 0.91
C PHE A 276 -6.37 -2.08 0.42
N ILE A 277 -5.64 -1.45 1.33
CA ILE A 277 -4.56 -0.52 0.99
C ILE A 277 -3.48 -1.24 0.16
N ARG A 278 -3.02 -2.43 0.58
CA ARG A 278 -2.04 -3.23 -0.17
C ARG A 278 -2.52 -3.59 -1.57
N LEU A 279 -3.78 -3.99 -1.68
CA LEU A 279 -4.37 -4.41 -2.95
C LEU A 279 -4.44 -3.26 -3.96
N LEU A 280 -4.81 -2.07 -3.51
CA LEU A 280 -5.10 -0.94 -4.39
C LEU A 280 -3.91 0.02 -4.58
N MET A 281 -2.98 0.06 -3.63
CA MET A 281 -1.80 0.94 -3.69
C MET A 281 -0.50 0.17 -3.86
N GLY A 282 -0.44 -1.09 -3.42
CA GLY A 282 0.70 -1.96 -3.69
C GLY A 282 0.74 -2.26 -5.18
N GLY A 283 1.80 -1.86 -5.88
CA GLY A 283 2.04 -2.33 -7.24
C GLY A 283 2.05 -3.85 -7.24
N SER A 284 1.43 -4.48 -8.24
CA SER A 284 1.51 -5.93 -8.44
C SER A 284 2.98 -6.35 -8.32
N ALA A 285 3.29 -7.09 -7.26
CA ALA A 285 4.55 -7.81 -7.20
C ALA A 285 4.51 -8.85 -8.34
N TYR A 286 5.17 -8.53 -9.46
CA TYR A 286 5.54 -9.51 -10.47
C TYR A 286 6.80 -10.24 -10.02
#